data_b040e51b80f17b2df2a0f6812c09b559
#
_entry.id   b040e51b80f17b2df2a0f6812c09b559
#
_cell.length_a   1.000
_cell.length_b   1.000
_cell.length_c   1.000
_cell.angle_alpha   90.00
_cell.angle_beta   90.00
_cell.angle_gamma   90.00
#
_symmetry.space_group_name_H-M   'P 1'
#
loop_
_entity.id
_entity.type
_entity.pdbx_description
1 polymer ?
#
loop_
_entity_poly.entity_id
_entity_poly.type
_entity_poly.pdbx_seq_one_letter_code
_entity_poly.pdbx_strand_id
1 'polypeptide(L)'
;MKRREFFFVPITGAVASAESGWLPLYDGRTLQGWRQEGKALWAVKDGAIVGRQGPGGAAGDLLTEKQWANFEVELEWRMKWPGNSGIWFRYVSAQSSYQADILDPSDHSGVLSGSLYCTGKAFVAENRDAASVNRDGWNKMRIRAMGEELTIEQNGKRVVQTRDKTFPGPGSVGIQLHAGKSFEGMEIHVRKMRIRSLD
;
A
#
# COMPACT_ATOMS: atom_id res chain seq x y z
N MET A 1 -6.96 62.95 14.45
CA MET A 1 -7.42 61.75 13.72
C MET A 1 -6.24 61.03 13.10
N LYS A 2 -5.81 59.88 13.67
CA LYS A 2 -4.72 59.06 13.13
C LYS A 2 -5.33 57.99 12.25
N ARG A 3 -4.99 58.00 10.93
CA ARG A 3 -5.35 56.94 10.00
C ARG A 3 -4.58 55.66 10.33
N ARG A 4 -5.28 54.55 10.55
CA ARG A 4 -4.71 53.21 10.63
C ARG A 4 -4.56 52.68 9.20
N GLU A 5 -3.33 52.43 8.78
CA GLU A 5 -3.05 51.71 7.56
C GLU A 5 -3.15 50.20 7.83
N PHE A 6 -4.00 49.51 7.08
CA PHE A 6 -4.09 48.06 7.12
C PHE A 6 -3.08 47.50 6.10
N PHE A 7 -2.05 46.83 6.59
CA PHE A 7 -1.17 46.05 5.74
C PHE A 7 -1.85 44.73 5.35
N PHE A 8 -2.17 44.58 4.08
CA PHE A 8 -2.62 43.33 3.49
C PHE A 8 -1.36 42.48 3.25
N VAL A 9 -1.18 41.39 3.99
CA VAL A 9 -0.15 40.37 3.73
C VAL A 9 -0.77 39.38 2.74
N PRO A 10 -0.26 39.24 1.52
CA PRO A 10 -0.75 38.24 0.60
C PRO A 10 -0.32 36.87 1.13
N ILE A 11 -1.27 35.99 1.42
CA ILE A 11 -1.03 34.57 1.65
C ILE A 11 -0.70 33.96 0.30
N THR A 12 0.58 33.86 -0.01
CA THR A 12 1.07 33.04 -1.12
C THR A 12 0.91 31.59 -0.72
N GLY A 13 -0.24 30.99 -1.05
CA GLY A 13 -0.41 29.56 -1.02
C GLY A 13 0.59 28.93 -2.00
N ALA A 14 1.56 28.21 -1.48
CA ALA A 14 2.42 27.37 -2.30
C ALA A 14 1.55 26.33 -2.99
N VAL A 15 1.24 26.56 -4.27
CA VAL A 15 0.71 25.53 -5.16
C VAL A 15 1.88 24.58 -5.36
N ALA A 16 1.91 23.48 -4.61
CA ALA A 16 2.80 22.37 -4.92
C ALA A 16 2.48 21.97 -6.36
N SER A 17 3.45 22.13 -7.27
CA SER A 17 3.33 21.64 -8.63
C SER A 17 3.07 20.15 -8.54
N ALA A 18 1.86 19.73 -8.90
CA ALA A 18 1.52 18.32 -9.01
C ALA A 18 2.52 17.73 -10.03
N GLU A 19 3.42 16.85 -9.57
CA GLU A 19 4.16 15.98 -10.49
C GLU A 19 3.09 15.36 -11.37
N SER A 20 3.13 15.62 -12.67
CA SER A 20 2.03 15.42 -13.60
C SER A 20 1.45 14.01 -13.48
N GLY A 21 0.19 13.91 -13.06
CA GLY A 21 -0.60 12.70 -13.05
C GLY A 21 -0.66 11.92 -11.72
N TRP A 22 0.12 12.28 -10.69
CA TRP A 22 0.04 11.61 -9.39
C TRP A 22 -1.06 12.21 -8.50
N LEU A 23 -1.92 11.34 -7.97
CA LEU A 23 -2.98 11.68 -7.03
C LEU A 23 -2.69 11.05 -5.67
N PRO A 24 -2.80 11.78 -4.55
CA PRO A 24 -2.69 11.17 -3.24
C PRO A 24 -3.88 10.24 -3.01
N LEU A 25 -3.61 9.01 -2.56
CA LEU A 25 -4.62 8.07 -2.07
C LEU A 25 -4.91 8.27 -0.59
N TYR A 26 -4.07 9.02 0.09
CA TYR A 26 -4.13 9.26 1.52
C TYR A 26 -3.66 10.68 1.85
N ASP A 27 -4.46 11.39 2.62
CA ASP A 27 -4.24 12.80 2.96
C ASP A 27 -3.33 13.02 4.19
N GLY A 28 -2.87 11.94 4.84
CA GLY A 28 -2.08 11.99 6.06
C GLY A 28 -2.89 12.19 7.34
N ARG A 29 -4.23 12.28 7.27
CA ARG A 29 -5.09 12.68 8.40
C ARG A 29 -6.32 11.82 8.59
N THR A 30 -6.96 11.36 7.50
CA THR A 30 -8.24 10.66 7.55
C THR A 30 -8.21 9.41 6.68
N LEU A 31 -9.19 8.53 6.87
CA LEU A 31 -9.43 7.38 6.00
C LEU A 31 -10.57 7.66 5.00
N GLN A 32 -10.84 8.92 4.68
CA GLN A 32 -11.83 9.28 3.68
C GLN A 32 -11.45 8.69 2.31
N GLY A 33 -12.42 8.10 1.60
CA GLY A 33 -12.20 7.39 0.34
C GLY A 33 -11.68 5.96 0.50
N TRP A 34 -11.68 5.46 1.75
CA TRP A 34 -11.34 4.09 2.09
C TRP A 34 -12.53 3.38 2.74
N ARG A 35 -12.68 2.09 2.46
CA ARG A 35 -13.62 1.18 3.09
C ARG A 35 -12.89 0.03 3.76
N GLN A 36 -13.45 -0.49 4.84
CA GLN A 36 -12.89 -1.61 5.57
C GLN A 36 -13.67 -2.88 5.28
N GLU A 37 -12.94 -3.99 5.10
CA GLU A 37 -13.47 -5.34 5.11
C GLU A 37 -12.80 -6.14 6.24
N GLY A 38 -13.56 -7.08 6.86
CA GLY A 38 -13.06 -7.87 7.98
C GLY A 38 -13.07 -7.12 9.33
N LYS A 39 -12.22 -7.54 10.27
CA LYS A 39 -12.24 -7.08 11.67
C LYS A 39 -10.92 -6.47 12.14
N ALA A 40 -9.93 -6.28 11.25
CA ALA A 40 -8.72 -5.56 11.59
C ALA A 40 -9.03 -4.13 12.05
N LEU A 41 -8.17 -3.57 12.85
CA LEU A 41 -8.31 -2.22 13.40
C LEU A 41 -7.42 -1.25 12.63
N TRP A 42 -8.02 -0.20 12.10
CA TRP A 42 -7.34 0.81 11.30
C TRP A 42 -7.43 2.17 11.95
N ALA A 43 -6.32 2.88 12.00
CA ALA A 43 -6.24 4.23 12.55
C ALA A 43 -5.24 5.07 11.76
N VAL A 44 -5.34 6.39 11.92
CA VAL A 44 -4.31 7.32 11.46
C VAL A 44 -3.49 7.75 12.68
N LYS A 45 -2.18 7.60 12.60
CA LYS A 45 -1.25 8.01 13.64
C LYS A 45 0.05 8.54 13.02
N ASP A 46 0.48 9.71 13.44
CA ASP A 46 1.74 10.36 13.02
C ASP A 46 1.88 10.43 11.47
N GLY A 47 0.77 10.76 10.78
CA GLY A 47 0.74 10.87 9.33
C GLY A 47 0.81 9.52 8.58
N ALA A 48 0.62 8.40 9.27
CA ALA A 48 0.56 7.07 8.66
C ALA A 48 -0.78 6.39 8.95
N ILE A 49 -1.24 5.56 8.02
CA ILE A 49 -2.27 4.55 8.25
C ILE A 49 -1.61 3.44 9.07
N VAL A 50 -2.20 3.08 10.19
CA VAL A 50 -1.73 2.01 11.06
C VAL A 50 -2.79 0.92 11.12
N GLY A 51 -2.42 -0.31 10.74
CA GLY A 51 -3.26 -1.48 10.81
C GLY A 51 -2.78 -2.44 11.91
N ARG A 52 -3.74 -3.01 12.65
CA ARG A 52 -3.52 -4.04 13.68
C ARG A 52 -4.57 -5.13 13.52
N GLN A 53 -4.21 -6.33 13.95
CA GLN A 53 -5.20 -7.40 14.06
C GLN A 53 -6.37 -6.98 14.96
N GLY A 54 -7.56 -7.40 14.57
CA GLY A 54 -8.74 -7.25 15.39
C GLY A 54 -8.78 -8.24 16.56
N PRO A 55 -9.87 -8.23 17.36
CA PRO A 55 -10.03 -9.13 18.48
C PRO A 55 -9.83 -10.61 18.07
N GLY A 56 -9.04 -11.34 18.86
CA GLY A 56 -8.73 -12.75 18.62
C GLY A 56 -7.77 -12.99 17.45
N GLY A 57 -7.00 -12.00 17.02
CA GLY A 57 -6.08 -12.11 15.88
C GLY A 57 -6.81 -12.05 14.53
N ALA A 58 -7.94 -11.34 14.47
CA ALA A 58 -8.75 -11.27 13.27
C ALA A 58 -8.10 -10.43 12.17
N ALA A 59 -8.20 -10.94 10.94
CA ALA A 59 -7.78 -10.25 9.72
C ALA A 59 -8.70 -9.10 9.31
N GLY A 60 -8.24 -8.33 8.33
CA GLY A 60 -9.05 -7.37 7.61
C GLY A 60 -8.25 -6.59 6.58
N ASP A 61 -8.99 -5.95 5.71
CA ASP A 61 -8.48 -5.18 4.60
C ASP A 61 -8.96 -3.74 4.69
N LEU A 62 -8.10 -2.80 4.33
CA LEU A 62 -8.46 -1.41 4.12
C LEU A 62 -8.30 -1.10 2.63
N LEU A 63 -9.38 -0.81 1.93
CA LEU A 63 -9.48 -0.79 0.48
C LEU A 63 -9.92 0.59 0.00
N THR A 64 -9.36 1.08 -1.10
CA THR A 64 -9.87 2.30 -1.74
C THR A 64 -11.27 2.09 -2.30
N GLU A 65 -12.13 3.11 -2.19
CA GLU A 65 -13.44 3.10 -2.86
C GLU A 65 -13.28 3.20 -4.39
N LYS A 66 -12.33 4.00 -4.84
CA LYS A 66 -11.99 4.13 -6.26
C LYS A 66 -11.18 2.94 -6.74
N GLN A 67 -11.33 2.58 -8.02
CA GLN A 67 -10.72 1.43 -8.66
C GLN A 67 -9.90 1.84 -9.89
N TRP A 68 -8.88 1.03 -10.24
CA TRP A 68 -7.99 1.25 -11.39
C TRP A 68 -7.66 -0.08 -12.06
N ALA A 69 -7.53 -0.06 -13.40
CA ALA A 69 -7.06 -1.19 -14.19
C ALA A 69 -5.57 -1.05 -14.52
N ASN A 70 -5.19 0.10 -15.11
CA ASN A 70 -3.80 0.41 -15.45
C ASN A 70 -3.32 1.58 -14.61
N PHE A 71 -2.25 1.36 -13.84
CA PHE A 71 -1.80 2.36 -12.87
C PHE A 71 -0.36 2.11 -12.42
N GLU A 72 0.19 3.12 -11.80
CA GLU A 72 1.30 2.99 -10.85
C GLU A 72 0.86 3.49 -9.47
N VAL A 73 1.22 2.77 -8.43
CA VAL A 73 1.06 3.20 -7.04
C VAL A 73 2.42 3.21 -6.34
N GLU A 74 2.69 4.25 -5.59
CA GLU A 74 3.85 4.37 -4.71
C GLU A 74 3.41 4.57 -3.28
N LEU A 75 4.17 3.99 -2.36
CA LEU A 75 3.95 4.14 -0.92
C LEU A 75 5.24 3.89 -0.14
N GLU A 76 5.23 4.30 1.11
CA GLU A 76 6.22 3.87 2.11
C GLU A 76 5.52 2.99 3.15
N TRP A 77 6.15 1.86 3.50
CA TRP A 77 5.65 0.96 4.52
C TRP A 77 6.74 0.59 5.53
N ARG A 78 6.32 0.26 6.74
CA ARG A 78 7.14 -0.44 7.74
C ARG A 78 6.26 -1.40 8.53
N MET A 79 6.86 -2.46 9.06
CA MET A 79 6.19 -3.51 9.81
C MET A 79 6.81 -3.66 11.20
N LYS A 80 5.96 -3.83 12.22
CA LYS A 80 6.37 -4.40 13.48
C LYS A 80 6.25 -5.92 13.39
N TRP A 81 7.40 -6.58 13.38
CA TRP A 81 7.53 -8.01 13.20
C TRP A 81 7.32 -8.82 14.50
N PRO A 82 6.93 -10.13 14.43
CA PRO A 82 6.61 -10.86 13.21
C PRO A 82 5.33 -10.36 12.57
N GLY A 83 5.16 -10.50 11.25
CA GLY A 83 4.00 -9.97 10.57
C GLY A 83 3.81 -10.50 9.15
N ASN A 84 2.56 -10.52 8.71
CA ASN A 84 2.13 -10.84 7.36
C ASN A 84 1.07 -9.83 6.94
N SER A 85 1.36 -9.12 5.88
CA SER A 85 0.55 -8.05 5.30
C SER A 85 0.83 -7.98 3.80
N GLY A 86 0.30 -6.98 3.14
CA GLY A 86 0.57 -6.72 1.73
C GLY A 86 -0.26 -5.59 1.18
N ILE A 87 0.08 -5.19 -0.04
CA ILE A 87 -0.65 -4.18 -0.80
C ILE A 87 -1.46 -4.88 -1.86
N TRP A 88 -2.78 -4.94 -1.65
CA TRP A 88 -3.74 -5.40 -2.64
C TRP A 88 -3.78 -4.46 -3.84
N PHE A 89 -3.95 -5.01 -5.02
CA PHE A 89 -4.23 -4.25 -6.21
C PHE A 89 -5.10 -5.06 -7.19
N ARG A 90 -5.87 -4.34 -8.01
CA ARG A 90 -6.96 -4.91 -8.80
C ARG A 90 -7.87 -5.81 -7.94
N TYR A 91 -8.09 -5.37 -6.70
CA TYR A 91 -8.89 -6.12 -5.73
C TYR A 91 -10.37 -5.95 -6.05
N VAL A 92 -11.04 -7.05 -6.35
CA VAL A 92 -12.50 -7.16 -6.51
C VAL A 92 -13.08 -7.88 -5.29
N SER A 93 -12.41 -8.93 -4.83
CA SER A 93 -12.73 -9.69 -3.62
C SER A 93 -11.48 -10.39 -3.10
N ALA A 94 -11.57 -11.00 -1.93
CA ALA A 94 -10.49 -11.83 -1.38
C ALA A 94 -10.12 -13.03 -2.27
N GLN A 95 -10.97 -13.41 -3.24
CA GLN A 95 -10.74 -14.48 -4.20
C GLN A 95 -10.34 -13.96 -5.59
N SER A 96 -10.32 -12.65 -5.80
CA SER A 96 -10.06 -12.02 -7.10
C SER A 96 -9.19 -10.79 -6.91
N SER A 97 -7.88 -11.00 -6.77
CA SER A 97 -6.92 -9.93 -6.48
C SER A 97 -5.48 -10.37 -6.71
N TYR A 98 -4.61 -9.37 -6.89
CA TYR A 98 -3.17 -9.51 -6.71
C TYR A 98 -2.75 -8.83 -5.41
N GLN A 99 -1.60 -9.27 -4.86
CA GLN A 99 -0.98 -8.65 -3.72
C GLN A 99 0.54 -8.53 -3.91
N ALA A 100 1.07 -7.36 -3.63
CA ALA A 100 2.50 -7.21 -3.36
C ALA A 100 2.69 -7.47 -1.86
N ASP A 101 3.24 -8.63 -1.54
CA ASP A 101 3.29 -9.11 -0.17
C ASP A 101 4.30 -8.35 0.70
N ILE A 102 4.00 -8.30 2.00
CA ILE A 102 4.89 -7.83 3.06
C ILE A 102 4.98 -8.95 4.10
N LEU A 103 6.04 -9.74 3.98
CA LEU A 103 6.19 -11.04 4.64
C LEU A 103 7.35 -11.08 5.62
N ASP A 104 7.17 -11.81 6.71
CA ASP A 104 8.30 -12.30 7.51
C ASP A 104 8.97 -13.47 6.77
N PRO A 105 10.28 -13.42 6.50
CA PRO A 105 10.98 -14.49 5.78
C PRO A 105 10.90 -15.86 6.45
N SER A 106 10.66 -15.91 7.76
CA SER A 106 10.51 -17.16 8.49
C SER A 106 9.24 -17.94 8.14
N ASP A 107 8.22 -17.26 7.61
CA ASP A 107 6.93 -17.86 7.27
C ASP A 107 6.93 -18.60 5.93
N HIS A 108 7.74 -18.16 4.96
CA HIS A 108 7.61 -18.55 3.56
C HIS A 108 8.93 -19.01 2.92
N SER A 109 9.77 -19.75 3.64
CA SER A 109 10.98 -20.40 3.08
C SER A 109 11.86 -19.49 2.21
N GLY A 110 12.04 -18.23 2.64
CA GLY A 110 12.88 -17.25 1.94
C GLY A 110 12.19 -16.44 0.87
N VAL A 111 10.88 -16.53 0.73
CA VAL A 111 10.08 -15.56 -0.04
C VAL A 111 9.99 -14.27 0.75
N LEU A 112 10.26 -13.14 0.12
CA LEU A 112 10.43 -11.86 0.78
C LEU A 112 9.36 -10.85 0.38
N SER A 113 9.23 -9.78 1.19
CA SER A 113 8.39 -8.63 0.86
C SER A 113 8.69 -8.09 -0.53
N GLY A 114 7.64 -7.75 -1.28
CA GLY A 114 7.72 -7.39 -2.69
C GLY A 114 7.49 -8.56 -3.64
N SER A 115 7.26 -9.77 -3.15
CA SER A 115 6.77 -10.90 -3.96
C SER A 115 5.35 -10.64 -4.44
N LEU A 116 5.01 -11.20 -5.60
CA LEU A 116 3.68 -11.09 -6.20
C LEU A 116 2.85 -12.34 -5.92
N TYR A 117 1.85 -12.18 -5.10
CA TYR A 117 0.81 -13.17 -4.87
C TYR A 117 -0.38 -12.93 -5.82
N CYS A 118 -0.96 -14.01 -6.30
CA CYS A 118 -2.19 -14.02 -7.10
C CYS A 118 -3.18 -14.99 -6.46
N THR A 119 -4.35 -14.51 -6.10
CA THR A 119 -5.38 -15.33 -5.46
C THR A 119 -5.71 -16.54 -6.34
N GLY A 120 -5.70 -17.73 -5.72
CA GLY A 120 -5.92 -19.01 -6.43
C GLY A 120 -4.68 -19.60 -7.12
N LYS A 121 -3.55 -18.88 -7.17
CA LYS A 121 -2.29 -19.35 -7.79
C LYS A 121 -1.09 -19.36 -6.84
N ALA A 122 -1.18 -18.74 -5.68
CA ALA A 122 -0.06 -18.43 -4.79
C ALA A 122 0.95 -17.45 -5.41
N PHE A 123 2.26 -17.61 -5.17
CA PHE A 123 3.27 -16.70 -5.73
C PHE A 123 3.48 -16.95 -7.23
N VAL A 124 3.16 -15.94 -8.04
CA VAL A 124 3.42 -15.96 -9.50
C VAL A 124 4.78 -15.35 -9.84
N ALA A 125 5.36 -14.59 -8.91
CA ALA A 125 6.75 -14.14 -8.98
C ALA A 125 7.26 -13.82 -7.56
N GLU A 126 8.48 -14.24 -7.25
CA GLU A 126 9.04 -14.15 -5.91
C GLU A 126 10.22 -13.19 -5.84
N ASN A 127 10.23 -12.35 -4.82
CA ASN A 127 11.43 -11.63 -4.38
C ASN A 127 12.23 -12.54 -3.44
N ARG A 128 13.50 -12.79 -3.77
CA ARG A 128 14.44 -13.54 -2.93
C ARG A 128 15.68 -12.74 -2.54
N ASP A 129 15.65 -11.44 -2.82
CA ASP A 129 16.75 -10.53 -2.52
C ASP A 129 16.57 -9.85 -1.16
N ALA A 130 17.19 -10.40 -0.13
CA ALA A 130 17.12 -9.88 1.23
C ALA A 130 17.62 -8.42 1.34
N ALA A 131 18.56 -8.00 0.48
CA ALA A 131 19.08 -6.63 0.48
C ALA A 131 18.07 -5.60 -0.02
N SER A 132 16.98 -6.05 -0.65
CA SER A 132 15.90 -5.16 -1.10
C SER A 132 14.97 -4.69 0.02
N VAL A 133 15.02 -5.30 1.21
CA VAL A 133 14.09 -5.03 2.32
C VAL A 133 14.84 -4.47 3.52
N ASN A 134 14.41 -3.30 4.00
CA ASN A 134 14.84 -2.76 5.29
C ASN A 134 13.89 -3.26 6.38
N ARG A 135 14.32 -4.25 7.17
CA ARG A 135 13.48 -4.88 8.20
C ARG A 135 13.15 -3.94 9.37
N ASP A 136 14.06 -3.03 9.69
CA ASP A 136 13.98 -2.18 10.88
C ASP A 136 13.47 -0.76 10.60
N GLY A 137 13.13 -0.45 9.34
CA GLY A 137 12.79 0.90 8.94
C GLY A 137 11.70 0.99 7.88
N TRP A 138 11.60 2.19 7.31
CA TRP A 138 10.70 2.44 6.20
C TRP A 138 11.24 1.85 4.91
N ASN A 139 10.35 1.24 4.15
CA ASN A 139 10.58 0.72 2.82
C ASN A 139 9.74 1.49 1.82
N LYS A 140 10.29 1.81 0.66
CA LYS A 140 9.55 2.36 -0.47
C LYS A 140 9.14 1.23 -1.40
N MET A 141 7.85 1.14 -1.72
CA MET A 141 7.31 0.21 -2.70
C MET A 141 6.68 0.96 -3.86
N ARG A 142 6.91 0.48 -5.08
CA ARG A 142 6.17 0.88 -6.28
C ARG A 142 5.61 -0.35 -6.94
N ILE A 143 4.32 -0.30 -7.28
CA ILE A 143 3.63 -1.33 -8.04
C ILE A 143 3.17 -0.69 -9.35
N ARG A 144 3.48 -1.32 -10.47
CA ARG A 144 2.96 -0.95 -11.79
C ARG A 144 2.18 -2.11 -12.37
N ALA A 145 0.94 -1.85 -12.77
CA ALA A 145 0.08 -2.76 -13.48
C ALA A 145 -0.34 -2.10 -14.79
N MET A 146 0.00 -2.74 -15.92
CA MET A 146 -0.32 -2.27 -17.27
C MET A 146 -0.72 -3.45 -18.14
N GLY A 147 -2.02 -3.62 -18.40
CA GLY A 147 -2.53 -4.86 -19.01
C GLY A 147 -2.11 -6.09 -18.20
N GLU A 148 -1.40 -7.00 -18.83
CA GLU A 148 -0.86 -8.21 -18.19
C GLU A 148 0.51 -7.98 -17.52
N GLU A 149 1.18 -6.86 -17.80
CA GLU A 149 2.51 -6.58 -17.26
C GLU A 149 2.42 -6.06 -15.84
N LEU A 150 3.04 -6.78 -14.92
CA LEU A 150 3.08 -6.50 -13.50
C LEU A 150 4.53 -6.34 -13.04
N THR A 151 4.80 -5.23 -12.37
CA THR A 151 6.14 -4.91 -11.86
C THR A 151 6.03 -4.45 -10.42
N ILE A 152 6.95 -4.93 -9.56
CA ILE A 152 7.10 -4.46 -8.19
C ILE A 152 8.55 -4.01 -8.00
N GLU A 153 8.71 -2.80 -7.47
CA GLU A 153 9.99 -2.27 -7.03
C GLU A 153 9.97 -2.10 -5.51
N GLN A 154 11.07 -2.50 -4.88
CA GLN A 154 11.30 -2.39 -3.45
C GLN A 154 12.59 -1.63 -3.20
N ASN A 155 12.50 -0.48 -2.51
CA ASN A 155 13.63 0.41 -2.23
C ASN A 155 14.45 0.81 -3.48
N GLY A 156 13.75 1.08 -4.59
CA GLY A 156 14.36 1.46 -5.87
C GLY A 156 14.91 0.30 -6.70
N LYS A 157 14.82 -0.94 -6.20
CA LYS A 157 15.20 -2.14 -6.93
C LYS A 157 13.97 -2.85 -7.46
N ARG A 158 13.95 -3.20 -8.76
CA ARG A 158 12.92 -4.04 -9.35
C ARG A 158 13.12 -5.46 -8.88
N VAL A 159 12.18 -5.96 -8.07
CA VAL A 159 12.22 -7.30 -7.47
C VAL A 159 11.28 -8.27 -8.17
N VAL A 160 10.25 -7.76 -8.84
CA VAL A 160 9.34 -8.55 -9.68
C VAL A 160 9.11 -7.84 -11.01
N GLN A 161 9.18 -8.61 -12.09
CA GLN A 161 8.67 -8.27 -13.42
C GLN A 161 8.12 -9.54 -14.04
N THR A 162 6.82 -9.56 -14.32
CA THR A 162 6.14 -10.75 -14.87
C THR A 162 4.94 -10.35 -15.70
N ARG A 163 4.35 -11.34 -16.37
CA ARG A 163 3.07 -11.21 -17.08
C ARG A 163 2.07 -12.19 -16.48
N ASP A 164 0.93 -11.68 -16.06
CA ASP A 164 -0.20 -12.49 -15.61
C ASP A 164 -1.51 -11.84 -16.02
N LYS A 165 -2.43 -12.63 -16.56
CA LYS A 165 -3.73 -12.18 -17.08
C LYS A 165 -4.93 -12.61 -16.24
N THR A 166 -4.70 -13.07 -15.02
CA THR A 166 -5.77 -13.63 -14.18
C THR A 166 -6.81 -12.57 -13.82
N PHE A 167 -6.35 -11.39 -13.42
CA PHE A 167 -7.22 -10.28 -13.02
C PHE A 167 -6.83 -9.01 -13.78
N PRO A 168 -7.24 -8.85 -15.07
CA PRO A 168 -6.82 -7.70 -15.88
C PRO A 168 -7.68 -6.46 -15.67
N GLY A 169 -8.85 -6.61 -15.07
CA GLY A 169 -9.84 -5.54 -14.89
C GLY A 169 -9.53 -4.58 -13.74
N PRO A 170 -10.36 -3.53 -13.61
CA PRO A 170 -10.23 -2.57 -12.52
C PRO A 170 -10.57 -3.21 -11.17
N GLY A 171 -9.88 -2.75 -10.14
CA GLY A 171 -10.14 -3.12 -8.76
C GLY A 171 -9.52 -2.11 -7.80
N SER A 172 -9.85 -2.25 -6.53
CA SER A 172 -9.33 -1.41 -5.46
C SER A 172 -7.83 -1.66 -5.26
N VAL A 173 -7.15 -0.63 -4.76
CA VAL A 173 -5.85 -0.76 -4.09
C VAL A 173 -6.12 -0.80 -2.59
N GLY A 174 -5.35 -1.59 -1.84
CA GLY A 174 -5.62 -1.74 -0.42
C GLY A 174 -4.44 -2.22 0.39
N ILE A 175 -4.64 -2.25 1.70
CA ILE A 175 -3.67 -2.75 2.67
C ILE A 175 -4.33 -3.95 3.35
N GLN A 176 -3.66 -5.09 3.32
CA GLN A 176 -4.10 -6.30 4.01
C GLN A 176 -3.51 -6.39 5.41
N LEU A 177 -4.22 -7.06 6.29
CA LEU A 177 -3.71 -7.52 7.56
C LEU A 177 -4.13 -8.98 7.79
N HIS A 178 -3.15 -9.87 7.85
CA HIS A 178 -3.38 -11.30 7.95
C HIS A 178 -3.86 -11.73 9.34
N ALA A 179 -4.67 -12.80 9.40
CA ALA A 179 -5.08 -13.43 10.65
C ALA A 179 -3.96 -14.30 11.22
N GLY A 180 -4.09 -14.63 12.49
CA GLY A 180 -3.32 -15.69 13.12
C GLY A 180 -2.51 -15.27 14.32
N LYS A 181 -2.37 -16.20 15.27
CA LYS A 181 -1.65 -15.98 16.53
C LYS A 181 -0.14 -15.81 16.33
N SER A 182 0.43 -16.40 15.28
CA SER A 182 1.86 -16.24 14.93
C SER A 182 2.25 -14.79 14.64
N PHE A 183 1.25 -13.94 14.31
CA PHE A 183 1.44 -12.52 14.02
C PHE A 183 0.87 -11.62 15.13
N GLU A 184 0.64 -12.15 16.31
CA GLU A 184 0.09 -11.37 17.41
C GLU A 184 1.00 -10.17 17.75
N GLY A 185 0.37 -8.99 17.79
CA GLY A 185 1.07 -7.73 18.06
C GLY A 185 1.75 -7.09 16.85
N MET A 186 1.56 -7.64 15.63
CA MET A 186 2.02 -6.97 14.42
C MET A 186 1.33 -5.62 14.21
N GLU A 187 2.05 -4.69 13.60
CA GLU A 187 1.51 -3.43 13.11
C GLU A 187 2.07 -3.13 11.74
N ILE A 188 1.21 -2.91 10.76
CA ILE A 188 1.61 -2.32 9.47
C ILE A 188 1.43 -0.81 9.53
N HIS A 189 2.41 -0.07 9.09
CA HIS A 189 2.35 1.37 8.92
C HIS A 189 2.55 1.70 7.44
N VAL A 190 1.63 2.48 6.86
CA VAL A 190 1.71 2.94 5.48
C VAL A 190 1.54 4.44 5.41
N ARG A 191 2.40 5.12 4.63
CA ARG A 191 2.33 6.56 4.41
C ARG A 191 2.72 6.95 2.99
N LYS A 192 2.52 8.22 2.64
CA LYS A 192 2.89 8.80 1.33
C LYS A 192 2.35 7.99 0.14
N MET A 193 1.14 7.44 0.31
CA MET A 193 0.53 6.61 -0.71
C MET A 193 -0.09 7.48 -1.80
N ARG A 194 0.37 7.30 -3.05
CA ARG A 194 -0.09 8.03 -4.23
C ARG A 194 -0.22 7.11 -5.42
N ILE A 195 -1.11 7.44 -6.34
CA ILE A 195 -1.38 6.67 -7.55
C ILE A 195 -1.43 7.58 -8.76
N ARG A 196 -1.05 7.05 -9.92
CA ARG A 196 -1.37 7.65 -11.22
C ARG A 196 -2.01 6.62 -12.14
N SER A 197 -3.08 7.01 -12.84
CA SER A 197 -3.65 6.21 -13.92
C SER A 197 -2.68 6.16 -15.10
N LEU A 198 -2.67 5.04 -15.81
CA LEU A 198 -1.94 4.84 -17.06
C LEU A 198 -2.91 4.62 -18.23
N ASP A 199 -4.24 4.82 -17.96
CA ASP A 199 -5.29 4.82 -18.98
C ASP A 199 -5.35 6.16 -19.71
#